data_8d9e30e64a45e39417404efeecc396a2
#
_entry.id   8d9e30e64a45e39417404efeecc396a2
#
_cell.length_a   1.000
_cell.length_b   1.000
_cell.length_c   1.000
_cell.angle_alpha   90.00
_cell.angle_beta   90.00
_cell.angle_gamma   90.00
#
_symmetry.space_group_name_H-M   'P 1'
#
loop_
_entity.id
_entity.type
_entity.pdbx_description
1 polymer ?
#
loop_
_entity_poly.entity_id
_entity_poly.type
_entity_poly.pdbx_seq_one_letter_code
_entity_poly.pdbx_strand_id
1 'polypeptide(L)'
;IALREIQDWIIKPQLAQVKGVIEVNSIGGYNKQYHITPKPEKLLFHQVSFEDVSDALRKNNDNRGAGYIEQNGQQVLVRSIGQLATMDEILNVIIKKNDGIPVKISDVANVAIGKELRTGAATRNGIETVLGTTMMLIGENSRTVALEVEHKLSEIQKSLPKGITAEPVYDRTTLVDKAIATVTKNLVEGALLVIVVLFILLGNLRAALITAAVIPISMLMTITGMAQAGVSANLMSLGALDFGLIVDGAVIIVENSVRRLAQAQHNGHRQDLRERLNTVFEATSEVIRPSLFGVAI
;
A
#
# COMPACT_ATOMS: atom_id res chain seq x y z
N ILE A 1 -21.47 -1.34 17.17
CA ILE A 1 -21.14 0.07 17.44
C ILE A 1 -19.70 0.16 17.92
N ALA A 2 -19.33 -0.41 19.08
CA ALA A 2 -18.01 -0.21 19.71
C ALA A 2 -16.80 -0.45 18.77
N LEU A 3 -16.79 -1.55 18.01
CA LEU A 3 -15.69 -1.82 17.06
C LEU A 3 -15.60 -0.73 15.98
N ARG A 4 -16.74 -0.20 15.53
CA ARG A 4 -16.77 0.87 14.53
C ARG A 4 -16.26 2.19 15.10
N GLU A 5 -16.63 2.53 16.32
CA GLU A 5 -16.10 3.72 17.01
C GLU A 5 -14.59 3.64 17.18
N ILE A 6 -14.05 2.49 17.59
CA ILE A 6 -12.61 2.29 17.72
C ILE A 6 -11.90 2.42 16.36
N GLN A 7 -12.48 1.83 15.32
CA GLN A 7 -11.94 1.96 13.96
C GLN A 7 -11.92 3.42 13.50
N ASP A 8 -13.04 4.14 13.65
CA ASP A 8 -13.17 5.47 13.08
C ASP A 8 -12.49 6.57 13.91
N TRP A 9 -12.39 6.40 15.23
CA TRP A 9 -11.87 7.44 16.13
C TRP A 9 -10.48 7.16 16.70
N ILE A 10 -10.04 5.91 16.70
CA ILE A 10 -8.71 5.54 17.22
C ILE A 10 -7.79 5.07 16.10
N ILE A 11 -8.21 4.08 15.30
CA ILE A 11 -7.35 3.45 14.31
C ILE A 11 -7.20 4.33 13.06
N LYS A 12 -8.32 4.73 12.45
CA LYS A 12 -8.34 5.51 11.23
C LYS A 12 -7.52 6.82 11.31
N PRO A 13 -7.65 7.68 12.34
CA PRO A 13 -6.89 8.91 12.42
C PRO A 13 -5.37 8.69 12.54
N GLN A 14 -4.96 7.61 13.22
CA GLN A 14 -3.54 7.29 13.39
C GLN A 14 -2.93 6.70 12.12
N LEU A 15 -3.66 5.83 11.41
CA LEU A 15 -3.21 5.29 10.12
C LEU A 15 -3.18 6.36 9.03
N ALA A 16 -4.09 7.33 9.05
CA ALA A 16 -4.09 8.44 8.11
C ALA A 16 -2.86 9.37 8.23
N GLN A 17 -2.12 9.30 9.34
CA GLN A 17 -0.87 10.06 9.54
C GLN A 17 0.35 9.37 8.92
N VAL A 18 0.23 8.12 8.49
CA VAL A 18 1.34 7.40 7.86
C VAL A 18 1.64 8.02 6.50
N LYS A 19 2.92 8.28 6.26
CA LYS A 19 3.36 8.87 4.98
C LYS A 19 2.96 7.98 3.81
N GLY A 20 2.37 8.58 2.79
CA GLY A 20 1.90 7.86 1.59
C GLY A 20 0.50 7.25 1.72
N VAL A 21 -0.18 7.40 2.86
CA VAL A 21 -1.59 7.05 3.02
C VAL A 21 -2.44 8.26 2.65
N ILE A 22 -3.43 8.08 1.77
CA ILE A 22 -4.36 9.13 1.38
C ILE A 22 -5.65 9.06 2.19
N GLU A 23 -6.14 7.85 2.42
CA GLU A 23 -7.43 7.62 3.06
C GLU A 23 -7.46 6.26 3.76
N VAL A 24 -8.27 6.18 4.81
CA VAL A 24 -8.60 4.93 5.49
C VAL A 24 -10.11 4.77 5.51
N ASN A 25 -10.63 3.79 4.79
CA ASN A 25 -12.06 3.50 4.71
C ASN A 25 -12.45 2.38 5.67
N SER A 26 -13.62 2.55 6.28
CA SER A 26 -14.16 1.57 7.24
C SER A 26 -15.39 0.89 6.68
N ILE A 27 -15.43 -0.44 6.72
CA ILE A 27 -16.52 -1.29 6.24
C ILE A 27 -17.00 -2.16 7.39
N GLY A 28 -18.32 -2.30 7.51
CA GLY A 28 -18.96 -3.09 8.57
C GLY A 28 -19.14 -2.33 9.89
N GLY A 29 -19.77 -3.00 10.85
CA GLY A 29 -20.20 -2.37 12.08
C GLY A 29 -21.33 -1.35 11.88
N TYR A 30 -21.62 -0.59 12.90
CA TYR A 30 -22.67 0.44 12.87
C TYR A 30 -22.12 1.74 13.44
N ASN A 31 -22.35 2.84 12.73
CA ASN A 31 -22.12 4.18 13.28
C ASN A 31 -23.13 4.42 14.41
N LYS A 32 -22.62 5.00 15.49
CA LYS A 32 -23.44 5.43 16.61
C LYS A 32 -24.21 6.68 16.23
N GLN A 33 -25.49 6.68 16.51
CA GLN A 33 -26.37 7.82 16.33
C GLN A 33 -27.20 8.06 17.59
N TYR A 34 -27.59 9.30 17.84
CA TYR A 34 -28.63 9.62 18.80
C TYR A 34 -29.97 9.65 18.06
N HIS A 35 -30.86 8.73 18.41
CA HIS A 35 -32.19 8.68 17.85
C HIS A 35 -33.14 9.47 18.76
N ILE A 36 -33.70 10.52 18.21
CA ILE A 36 -34.74 11.32 18.86
C ILE A 36 -36.07 10.88 18.24
N THR A 37 -36.92 10.23 19.03
CA THR A 37 -38.20 9.69 18.59
C THR A 37 -39.33 10.49 19.23
N PRO A 38 -39.93 11.47 18.55
CA PRO A 38 -41.05 12.26 19.06
C PRO A 38 -42.28 11.39 19.28
N LYS A 39 -43.06 11.72 20.32
CA LYS A 39 -44.35 11.08 20.65
C LYS A 39 -45.46 11.96 20.12
N PRO A 40 -46.29 11.51 19.14
CA PRO A 40 -47.31 12.34 18.51
C PRO A 40 -48.29 12.96 19.52
N GLU A 41 -48.72 12.20 20.54
CA GLU A 41 -49.62 12.67 21.61
C GLU A 41 -49.03 13.84 22.38
N LYS A 42 -47.72 13.77 22.71
CA LYS A 42 -47.01 14.82 23.43
C LYS A 42 -46.74 16.05 22.55
N LEU A 43 -46.47 15.83 21.27
CA LEU A 43 -46.34 16.92 20.29
C LEU A 43 -47.63 17.73 20.22
N LEU A 44 -48.76 17.06 20.10
CA LEU A 44 -50.08 17.69 20.08
C LEU A 44 -50.38 18.42 21.40
N PHE A 45 -50.14 17.78 22.52
CA PHE A 45 -50.37 18.37 23.85
C PHE A 45 -49.59 19.68 24.07
N HIS A 46 -48.31 19.69 23.65
CA HIS A 46 -47.46 20.87 23.76
C HIS A 46 -47.55 21.80 22.55
N GLN A 47 -48.43 21.51 21.56
CA GLN A 47 -48.58 22.28 20.31
C GLN A 47 -47.23 22.48 19.57
N VAL A 48 -46.39 21.43 19.52
CA VAL A 48 -45.09 21.37 18.89
C VAL A 48 -45.17 20.57 17.61
N SER A 49 -44.65 21.07 16.51
CA SER A 49 -44.54 20.32 15.26
C SER A 49 -43.26 19.48 15.24
N PHE A 50 -43.16 18.51 14.32
CA PHE A 50 -41.93 17.76 14.06
C PHE A 50 -40.84 18.71 13.56
N GLU A 51 -41.17 19.71 12.76
CA GLU A 51 -40.28 20.72 12.25
C GLU A 51 -39.67 21.58 13.37
N ASP A 52 -40.47 21.97 14.37
CA ASP A 52 -40.00 22.71 15.55
C ASP A 52 -38.90 21.91 16.30
N VAL A 53 -39.11 20.60 16.46
CA VAL A 53 -38.11 19.71 17.08
C VAL A 53 -36.82 19.66 16.26
N SER A 54 -36.94 19.46 14.94
CA SER A 54 -35.78 19.41 14.03
C SER A 54 -34.98 20.73 14.03
N ASP A 55 -35.69 21.85 13.96
CA ASP A 55 -35.09 23.18 13.96
C ASP A 55 -34.43 23.53 15.30
N ALA A 56 -35.05 23.14 16.41
CA ALA A 56 -34.44 23.32 17.72
C ALA A 56 -33.14 22.54 17.86
N LEU A 57 -33.12 21.27 17.43
CA LEU A 57 -31.93 20.47 17.45
C LEU A 57 -30.81 21.06 16.53
N ARG A 58 -31.19 21.48 15.32
CA ARG A 58 -30.23 22.10 14.39
C ARG A 58 -29.62 23.39 14.93
N LYS A 59 -30.44 24.26 15.52
CA LYS A 59 -30.00 25.55 16.09
C LYS A 59 -29.13 25.38 17.33
N ASN A 60 -29.35 24.32 18.11
CA ASN A 60 -28.57 24.03 19.32
C ASN A 60 -27.39 23.07 19.10
N ASN A 61 -27.15 22.60 17.86
CA ASN A 61 -26.02 21.71 17.53
C ASN A 61 -25.05 22.37 16.53
N ASP A 62 -24.67 23.62 16.80
CA ASP A 62 -23.82 24.42 15.94
C ASP A 62 -22.73 25.15 16.73
N ASN A 63 -21.49 25.03 16.28
CA ASN A 63 -20.36 25.75 16.85
C ASN A 63 -20.27 27.13 16.19
N ARG A 64 -20.37 28.20 16.97
CA ARG A 64 -20.30 29.56 16.47
C ARG A 64 -19.03 30.25 16.90
N GLY A 65 -18.30 30.83 15.93
CA GLY A 65 -17.22 31.76 16.19
C GLY A 65 -17.80 33.09 16.69
N ALA A 66 -17.33 33.59 17.84
CA ALA A 66 -17.74 34.87 18.43
C ALA A 66 -16.72 35.99 18.21
N GLY A 67 -15.81 35.84 17.26
CA GLY A 67 -14.74 36.80 16.99
C GLY A 67 -13.48 36.53 17.81
N TYR A 68 -12.74 37.61 18.11
CA TYR A 68 -11.51 37.53 18.92
C TYR A 68 -11.45 38.68 19.92
N ILE A 69 -10.71 38.50 20.99
CA ILE A 69 -10.39 39.53 21.98
C ILE A 69 -8.89 39.82 21.86
N GLU A 70 -8.53 41.08 21.74
CA GLU A 70 -7.13 41.46 21.78
C GLU A 70 -6.69 41.66 23.26
N GLN A 71 -5.70 40.88 23.66
CA GLN A 71 -5.12 40.95 25.00
C GLN A 71 -3.60 40.85 24.91
N ASN A 72 -2.91 41.89 25.42
CA ASN A 72 -1.44 41.95 25.44
C ASN A 72 -0.78 41.74 24.07
N GLY A 73 -1.36 42.29 22.99
CA GLY A 73 -0.84 42.13 21.63
C GLY A 73 -1.06 40.75 21.00
N GLN A 74 -1.86 39.89 21.64
CA GLN A 74 -2.27 38.58 21.11
C GLN A 74 -3.76 38.58 20.83
N GLN A 75 -4.15 37.91 19.73
CA GLN A 75 -5.55 37.68 19.41
C GLN A 75 -6.01 36.35 20.02
N VAL A 76 -6.91 36.41 20.99
CA VAL A 76 -7.55 35.26 21.60
C VAL A 76 -8.88 34.99 20.90
N LEU A 77 -8.98 33.85 20.18
CA LEU A 77 -10.18 33.48 19.44
C LEU A 77 -11.28 33.08 20.46
N VAL A 78 -12.45 33.70 20.35
CA VAL A 78 -13.62 33.33 21.15
C VAL A 78 -14.51 32.39 20.33
N ARG A 79 -14.75 31.22 20.83
CA ARG A 79 -15.59 30.20 20.20
C ARG A 79 -16.65 29.71 21.19
N SER A 80 -17.92 29.81 20.81
CA SER A 80 -19.01 29.14 21.51
C SER A 80 -19.11 27.69 21.04
N ILE A 81 -18.90 26.75 21.96
CA ILE A 81 -19.10 25.32 21.69
C ILE A 81 -20.59 25.04 21.92
N GLY A 82 -21.33 24.86 20.83
CA GLY A 82 -22.77 24.56 20.86
C GLY A 82 -23.10 23.16 20.36
N GLN A 83 -22.09 22.35 20.07
CA GLN A 83 -22.30 20.97 19.61
C GLN A 83 -22.79 20.09 20.77
N LEU A 84 -23.91 19.39 20.54
CA LEU A 84 -24.50 18.47 21.50
C LEU A 84 -23.69 17.17 21.56
N ALA A 85 -23.03 16.91 22.69
CA ALA A 85 -22.14 15.74 22.85
C ALA A 85 -22.79 14.61 23.66
N THR A 86 -23.74 14.91 24.53
CA THR A 86 -24.35 13.95 25.46
C THR A 86 -25.85 13.84 25.29
N MET A 87 -26.42 12.72 25.76
CA MET A 87 -27.88 12.53 25.78
C MET A 87 -28.59 13.56 26.65
N ASP A 88 -27.98 13.93 27.78
CA ASP A 88 -28.55 14.90 28.70
C ASP A 88 -28.64 16.30 28.08
N GLU A 89 -27.62 16.70 27.32
CA GLU A 89 -27.66 17.96 26.58
C GLU A 89 -28.78 17.94 25.54
N ILE A 90 -28.96 16.84 24.79
CA ILE A 90 -30.05 16.70 23.82
C ILE A 90 -31.42 16.77 24.50
N LEU A 91 -31.60 16.08 25.61
CA LEU A 91 -32.85 16.07 26.38
C LEU A 91 -33.22 17.47 26.89
N ASN A 92 -32.22 18.30 27.20
CA ASN A 92 -32.40 19.64 27.73
C ASN A 92 -32.57 20.75 26.68
N VAL A 93 -32.48 20.42 25.37
CA VAL A 93 -32.72 21.39 24.30
C VAL A 93 -34.14 21.93 24.42
N ILE A 94 -34.26 23.25 24.45
CA ILE A 94 -35.56 23.95 24.50
C ILE A 94 -36.07 24.11 23.06
N ILE A 95 -37.26 23.63 22.79
CA ILE A 95 -37.94 23.71 21.50
C ILE A 95 -38.60 25.07 21.35
N LYS A 96 -39.49 25.41 22.29
CA LYS A 96 -40.19 26.69 22.37
C LYS A 96 -40.66 27.00 23.79
N LYS A 97 -41.23 28.17 23.98
CA LYS A 97 -41.91 28.54 25.23
C LYS A 97 -43.42 28.61 25.00
N ASN A 98 -44.19 27.90 25.82
CA ASN A 98 -45.65 28.01 25.88
C ASN A 98 -46.02 28.69 27.20
N ASP A 99 -46.71 29.82 27.15
CA ASP A 99 -47.11 30.62 28.31
C ASP A 99 -45.96 30.87 29.32
N GLY A 100 -44.74 31.13 28.78
CA GLY A 100 -43.56 31.36 29.60
C GLY A 100 -42.84 30.09 30.08
N ILE A 101 -43.41 28.92 29.92
CA ILE A 101 -42.85 27.62 30.33
C ILE A 101 -42.05 27.03 29.16
N PRO A 102 -40.74 26.72 29.33
CA PRO A 102 -39.95 26.10 28.27
C PRO A 102 -40.36 24.66 28.04
N VAL A 103 -40.64 24.28 26.80
CA VAL A 103 -40.85 22.90 26.35
C VAL A 103 -39.54 22.34 25.84
N LYS A 104 -39.08 21.26 26.46
CA LYS A 104 -37.82 20.60 26.15
C LYS A 104 -38.02 19.36 25.26
N ILE A 105 -36.94 18.85 24.66
CA ILE A 105 -36.95 17.56 23.94
C ILE A 105 -37.46 16.43 24.86
N SER A 106 -37.04 16.40 26.13
CA SER A 106 -37.49 15.42 27.14
C SER A 106 -39.00 15.33 27.31
N ASP A 107 -39.69 16.45 27.07
CA ASP A 107 -41.14 16.52 27.27
C ASP A 107 -41.92 15.88 26.12
N VAL A 108 -41.35 15.90 24.90
CA VAL A 108 -42.05 15.51 23.67
C VAL A 108 -41.43 14.28 22.98
N ALA A 109 -40.21 13.88 23.31
CA ALA A 109 -39.51 12.82 22.61
C ALA A 109 -38.76 11.88 23.57
N ASN A 110 -38.48 10.67 23.09
CA ASN A 110 -37.48 9.79 23.69
C ASN A 110 -36.13 9.96 22.95
N VAL A 111 -35.03 9.99 23.71
CA VAL A 111 -33.68 9.98 23.16
C VAL A 111 -33.02 8.67 23.54
N ALA A 112 -32.44 8.00 22.55
CA ALA A 112 -31.72 6.74 22.74
C ALA A 112 -30.49 6.66 21.82
N ILE A 113 -29.48 5.87 22.23
CA ILE A 113 -28.39 5.52 21.35
C ILE A 113 -28.91 4.51 20.33
N GLY A 114 -28.83 4.87 19.07
CA GLY A 114 -29.26 4.05 17.95
C GLY A 114 -28.11 3.65 17.05
N LYS A 115 -28.46 2.96 15.99
CA LYS A 115 -27.54 2.49 14.94
C LYS A 115 -27.95 3.11 13.62
N GLU A 116 -26.96 3.54 12.84
CA GLU A 116 -27.20 3.93 11.46
C GLU A 116 -27.72 2.76 10.64
N LEU A 117 -28.43 3.05 9.55
CA LEU A 117 -28.82 2.02 8.59
C LEU A 117 -27.57 1.34 8.03
N ARG A 118 -27.60 0.02 8.00
CA ARG A 118 -26.46 -0.79 7.57
C ARG A 118 -26.28 -0.69 6.06
N THR A 119 -25.13 -0.21 5.62
CA THR A 119 -24.75 -0.12 4.21
C THR A 119 -23.80 -1.23 3.77
N GLY A 120 -23.18 -1.93 4.73
CA GLY A 120 -22.23 -3.00 4.46
C GLY A 120 -21.92 -3.85 5.68
N ALA A 121 -21.33 -5.01 5.45
CA ALA A 121 -20.90 -5.92 6.50
C ALA A 121 -19.50 -6.47 6.18
N ALA A 122 -18.71 -6.68 7.23
CA ALA A 122 -17.47 -7.42 7.16
C ALA A 122 -17.52 -8.59 8.13
N THR A 123 -17.02 -9.75 7.73
CA THR A 123 -16.94 -10.94 8.57
C THR A 123 -15.55 -11.55 8.49
N ARG A 124 -15.10 -12.12 9.60
CA ARG A 124 -13.88 -12.94 9.66
C ARG A 124 -14.23 -14.27 10.31
N ASN A 125 -14.01 -15.37 9.61
CA ASN A 125 -14.38 -16.72 10.09
C ASN A 125 -15.84 -16.85 10.52
N GLY A 126 -16.78 -16.19 9.83
CA GLY A 126 -18.19 -16.20 10.15
C GLY A 126 -18.62 -15.25 11.28
N ILE A 127 -17.68 -14.56 11.92
CA ILE A 127 -17.96 -13.59 12.99
C ILE A 127 -17.94 -12.18 12.41
N GLU A 128 -18.94 -11.36 12.77
CA GLU A 128 -19.01 -9.97 12.35
C GLU A 128 -17.84 -9.16 12.93
N THR A 129 -17.20 -8.39 12.06
CA THR A 129 -16.07 -7.53 12.41
C THR A 129 -16.17 -6.18 11.69
N VAL A 130 -15.19 -5.31 11.91
CA VAL A 130 -14.99 -4.07 11.14
C VAL A 130 -13.69 -4.19 10.36
N LEU A 131 -13.75 -3.89 9.08
CA LEU A 131 -12.61 -3.88 8.18
C LEU A 131 -12.18 -2.44 7.93
N GLY A 132 -10.90 -2.14 8.16
CA GLY A 132 -10.25 -0.91 7.74
C GLY A 132 -9.48 -1.14 6.44
N THR A 133 -9.72 -0.33 5.43
CA THR A 133 -8.97 -0.38 4.17
C THR A 133 -8.13 0.88 4.04
N THR A 134 -6.80 0.73 4.10
CA THR A 134 -5.86 1.83 3.91
C THR A 134 -5.54 1.98 2.42
N MET A 135 -5.75 3.17 1.88
CA MET A 135 -5.50 3.51 0.48
C MET A 135 -4.22 4.33 0.37
N MET A 136 -3.39 3.96 -0.59
CA MET A 136 -2.10 4.59 -0.84
C MET A 136 -2.21 5.72 -1.86
N LEU A 137 -1.38 6.74 -1.72
CA LEU A 137 -1.22 7.82 -2.68
C LEU A 137 -0.64 7.30 -4.00
N ILE A 138 -1.13 7.81 -5.12
CA ILE A 138 -0.63 7.44 -6.45
C ILE A 138 0.83 7.89 -6.57
N GLY A 139 1.71 7.00 -7.03
CA GLY A 139 3.14 7.25 -7.20
C GLY A 139 4.02 6.84 -6.03
N GLU A 140 3.44 6.53 -4.87
CA GLU A 140 4.20 6.00 -3.74
C GLU A 140 4.53 4.51 -3.90
N ASN A 141 5.54 4.04 -3.18
CA ASN A 141 5.93 2.64 -3.19
C ASN A 141 5.01 1.82 -2.27
N SER A 142 4.23 0.92 -2.86
CA SER A 142 3.24 0.11 -2.14
C SER A 142 3.85 -0.75 -1.02
N ARG A 143 5.07 -1.25 -1.21
CA ARG A 143 5.77 -2.05 -0.19
C ARG A 143 6.17 -1.20 1.00
N THR A 144 6.75 -0.03 0.75
CA THR A 144 7.16 0.89 1.82
C THR A 144 5.95 1.35 2.64
N VAL A 145 4.90 1.79 1.97
CA VAL A 145 3.67 2.25 2.65
C VAL A 145 3.01 1.13 3.45
N ALA A 146 2.95 -0.10 2.91
CA ALA A 146 2.35 -1.23 3.63
C ALA A 146 3.14 -1.59 4.89
N LEU A 147 4.48 -1.61 4.83
CA LEU A 147 5.34 -1.86 6.00
C LEU A 147 5.18 -0.77 7.07
N GLU A 148 5.11 0.50 6.67
CA GLU A 148 4.88 1.62 7.60
C GLU A 148 3.48 1.54 8.25
N VAL A 149 2.46 1.14 7.48
CA VAL A 149 1.10 0.91 8.00
C VAL A 149 1.08 -0.26 9.00
N GLU A 150 1.77 -1.37 8.69
CA GLU A 150 1.88 -2.52 9.60
C GLU A 150 2.59 -2.14 10.90
N HIS A 151 3.71 -1.43 10.78
CA HIS A 151 4.42 -0.92 11.96
C HIS A 151 3.52 -0.01 12.81
N LYS A 152 2.84 0.93 12.17
CA LYS A 152 1.89 1.83 12.86
C LYS A 152 0.74 1.07 13.50
N LEU A 153 0.20 0.04 12.84
CA LEU A 153 -0.86 -0.79 13.38
C LEU A 153 -0.39 -1.54 14.64
N SER A 154 0.86 -2.00 14.68
CA SER A 154 1.46 -2.64 15.85
C SER A 154 1.61 -1.69 17.04
N GLU A 155 1.87 -0.40 16.79
CA GLU A 155 1.86 0.64 17.83
C GLU A 155 0.43 0.89 18.35
N ILE A 156 -0.53 1.04 17.43
CA ILE A 156 -1.93 1.25 17.75
C ILE A 156 -2.48 0.11 18.62
N GLN A 157 -2.10 -1.13 18.31
CA GLN A 157 -2.52 -2.31 19.08
C GLN A 157 -2.25 -2.17 20.59
N LYS A 158 -1.17 -1.50 20.97
CA LYS A 158 -0.81 -1.27 22.39
C LYS A 158 -1.76 -0.30 23.10
N SER A 159 -2.45 0.55 22.33
CA SER A 159 -3.40 1.56 22.84
C SER A 159 -4.86 1.10 22.79
N LEU A 160 -5.14 -0.06 22.17
CA LEU A 160 -6.50 -0.57 22.07
C LEU A 160 -7.02 -1.12 23.41
N PRO A 161 -8.33 -1.04 23.67
CA PRO A 161 -8.94 -1.65 24.84
C PRO A 161 -8.71 -3.17 24.90
N LYS A 162 -8.65 -3.72 26.12
CA LYS A 162 -8.48 -5.16 26.33
C LYS A 162 -9.58 -5.96 25.60
N GLY A 163 -9.18 -7.01 24.88
CA GLY A 163 -10.09 -7.88 24.15
C GLY A 163 -10.36 -7.43 22.70
N ILE A 164 -9.75 -6.33 22.24
CA ILE A 164 -9.84 -5.89 20.85
C ILE A 164 -8.47 -6.02 20.20
N THR A 165 -8.46 -6.66 19.04
CA THR A 165 -7.26 -6.84 18.20
C THR A 165 -7.47 -6.21 16.83
N ALA A 166 -6.43 -5.57 16.32
CA ALA A 166 -6.37 -5.06 14.95
C ALA A 166 -5.24 -5.81 14.23
N GLU A 167 -5.59 -6.60 13.22
CA GLU A 167 -4.65 -7.45 12.49
C GLU A 167 -4.77 -7.21 10.99
N PRO A 168 -3.63 -7.20 10.25
CA PRO A 168 -3.68 -7.16 8.80
C PRO A 168 -4.27 -8.47 8.27
N VAL A 169 -5.32 -8.39 7.45
CA VAL A 169 -5.96 -9.55 6.81
C VAL A 169 -5.57 -9.71 5.35
N TYR A 170 -5.14 -8.62 4.73
CA TYR A 170 -4.62 -8.61 3.37
C TYR A 170 -3.47 -7.60 3.28
N ASP A 171 -2.31 -8.10 2.90
CA ASP A 171 -1.12 -7.31 2.65
C ASP A 171 -0.57 -7.62 1.25
N ARG A 172 -0.43 -6.57 0.42
CA ARG A 172 0.14 -6.69 -0.92
C ARG A 172 1.62 -7.02 -0.91
N THR A 173 2.35 -6.73 0.17
CA THR A 173 3.78 -7.02 0.27
C THR A 173 4.03 -8.52 0.19
N THR A 174 3.16 -9.35 0.76
CA THR A 174 3.26 -10.82 0.67
C THR A 174 3.25 -11.33 -0.76
N LEU A 175 2.47 -10.70 -1.65
CA LEU A 175 2.42 -11.05 -3.07
C LEU A 175 3.70 -10.61 -3.79
N VAL A 176 4.14 -9.38 -3.51
CA VAL A 176 5.38 -8.83 -4.09
C VAL A 176 6.60 -9.64 -3.66
N ASP A 177 6.71 -9.97 -2.37
CA ASP A 177 7.82 -10.76 -1.84
C ASP A 177 7.85 -12.19 -2.41
N LYS A 178 6.69 -12.84 -2.56
CA LYS A 178 6.58 -14.13 -3.25
C LYS A 178 7.02 -14.04 -4.72
N ALA A 179 6.63 -12.97 -5.42
CA ALA A 179 7.03 -12.76 -6.80
C ALA A 179 8.55 -12.57 -6.92
N ILE A 180 9.15 -11.72 -6.08
CA ILE A 180 10.60 -11.50 -6.03
C ILE A 180 11.33 -12.82 -5.71
N ALA A 181 10.87 -13.54 -4.70
CA ALA A 181 11.47 -14.82 -4.31
C ALA A 181 11.42 -15.86 -5.45
N THR A 182 10.29 -15.93 -6.17
CA THR A 182 10.13 -16.83 -7.32
C THR A 182 11.06 -16.46 -8.46
N VAL A 183 11.15 -15.18 -8.80
CA VAL A 183 12.06 -14.68 -9.84
C VAL A 183 13.51 -14.97 -9.46
N THR A 184 13.90 -14.65 -8.22
CA THR A 184 15.26 -14.90 -7.72
C THR A 184 15.61 -16.38 -7.75
N LYS A 185 14.69 -17.25 -7.33
CA LYS A 185 14.88 -18.70 -7.36
C LYS A 185 15.08 -19.20 -8.79
N ASN A 186 14.22 -18.82 -9.72
CA ASN A 186 14.30 -19.23 -11.12
C ASN A 186 15.59 -18.75 -11.78
N LEU A 187 16.03 -17.54 -11.43
CA LEU A 187 17.31 -16.97 -11.87
C LEU A 187 18.51 -17.80 -11.42
N VAL A 188 18.57 -18.13 -10.13
CA VAL A 188 19.66 -18.91 -9.55
C VAL A 188 19.69 -20.33 -10.15
N GLU A 189 18.53 -20.98 -10.23
CA GLU A 189 18.39 -22.32 -10.80
C GLU A 189 18.78 -22.32 -12.29
N GLY A 190 18.31 -21.32 -13.07
CA GLY A 190 18.66 -21.16 -14.49
C GLY A 190 20.14 -20.89 -14.69
N ALA A 191 20.74 -19.99 -13.92
CA ALA A 191 22.18 -19.71 -13.98
C ALA A 191 23.02 -20.96 -13.65
N LEU A 192 22.62 -21.71 -12.62
CA LEU A 192 23.33 -22.93 -12.24
C LEU A 192 23.26 -24.00 -13.34
N LEU A 193 22.07 -24.18 -13.93
CA LEU A 193 21.87 -25.11 -15.05
C LEU A 193 22.74 -24.71 -16.25
N VAL A 194 22.77 -23.41 -16.61
CA VAL A 194 23.63 -22.90 -17.69
C VAL A 194 25.11 -23.16 -17.39
N ILE A 195 25.58 -22.91 -16.16
CA ILE A 195 26.96 -23.18 -15.75
C ILE A 195 27.28 -24.67 -15.95
N VAL A 196 26.41 -25.58 -15.53
CA VAL A 196 26.61 -27.02 -15.65
C VAL A 196 26.68 -27.44 -17.13
N VAL A 197 25.75 -26.99 -17.95
CA VAL A 197 25.68 -27.31 -19.38
C VAL A 197 26.92 -26.78 -20.10
N LEU A 198 27.30 -25.52 -19.86
CA LEU A 198 28.46 -24.90 -20.45
C LEU A 198 29.79 -25.58 -20.01
N PHE A 199 29.85 -26.01 -18.74
CA PHE A 199 31.00 -26.76 -18.25
C PHE A 199 31.17 -28.10 -18.98
N ILE A 200 30.07 -28.82 -19.21
CA ILE A 200 30.09 -30.08 -19.95
C ILE A 200 30.48 -29.86 -21.41
N LEU A 201 29.93 -28.82 -22.07
CA LEU A 201 30.20 -28.55 -23.49
C LEU A 201 31.58 -27.96 -23.73
N LEU A 202 32.04 -27.02 -22.94
CA LEU A 202 33.30 -26.29 -23.12
C LEU A 202 34.50 -27.00 -22.45
N GLY A 203 34.24 -27.91 -21.50
CA GLY A 203 35.32 -28.57 -20.74
C GLY A 203 36.17 -27.61 -19.89
N ASN A 204 35.75 -26.33 -19.75
CA ASN A 204 36.52 -25.25 -19.11
C ASN A 204 35.65 -24.46 -18.13
N LEU A 205 35.85 -24.69 -16.84
CA LEU A 205 35.10 -24.03 -15.77
C LEU A 205 35.22 -22.49 -15.80
N ARG A 206 36.40 -21.95 -16.20
CA ARG A 206 36.59 -20.50 -16.26
C ARG A 206 35.71 -19.89 -17.35
N ALA A 207 35.67 -20.50 -18.53
CA ALA A 207 34.82 -20.06 -19.63
C ALA A 207 33.33 -20.12 -19.24
N ALA A 208 32.90 -21.20 -18.62
CA ALA A 208 31.54 -21.35 -18.14
C ALA A 208 31.15 -20.27 -17.10
N LEU A 209 32.01 -19.96 -16.14
CA LEU A 209 31.79 -18.92 -15.15
C LEU A 209 31.75 -17.50 -15.77
N ILE A 210 32.63 -17.20 -16.75
CA ILE A 210 32.60 -15.92 -17.45
C ILE A 210 31.28 -15.74 -18.19
N THR A 211 30.83 -16.76 -18.92
CA THR A 211 29.55 -16.71 -19.62
C THR A 211 28.38 -16.58 -18.67
N ALA A 212 28.36 -17.34 -17.57
CA ALA A 212 27.33 -17.26 -16.58
C ALA A 212 27.24 -15.90 -15.86
N ALA A 213 28.38 -15.22 -15.70
CA ALA A 213 28.43 -13.88 -15.11
C ALA A 213 27.72 -12.81 -15.97
N VAL A 214 27.54 -13.05 -17.26
CA VAL A 214 26.83 -12.13 -18.17
C VAL A 214 25.34 -12.04 -17.75
N ILE A 215 24.74 -13.11 -17.23
CA ILE A 215 23.34 -13.15 -16.82
C ILE A 215 23.05 -12.08 -15.73
N PRO A 216 23.67 -12.10 -14.55
CA PRO A 216 23.38 -11.12 -13.52
C PRO A 216 23.80 -9.70 -13.92
N ILE A 217 24.86 -9.54 -14.70
CA ILE A 217 25.31 -8.22 -15.16
C ILE A 217 24.30 -7.60 -16.11
N SER A 218 23.83 -8.33 -17.12
CA SER A 218 22.83 -7.84 -18.07
C SER A 218 21.50 -7.53 -17.39
N MET A 219 21.10 -8.33 -16.41
CA MET A 219 19.89 -8.04 -15.60
C MET A 219 20.04 -6.76 -14.79
N LEU A 220 21.17 -6.59 -14.10
CA LEU A 220 21.41 -5.35 -13.35
C LEU A 220 21.41 -4.13 -14.27
N MET A 221 21.98 -4.22 -15.47
CA MET A 221 21.92 -3.16 -16.46
C MET A 221 20.49 -2.87 -16.91
N THR A 222 19.69 -3.89 -17.19
CA THR A 222 18.31 -3.75 -17.61
C THR A 222 17.45 -3.13 -16.49
N ILE A 223 17.55 -3.64 -15.26
CA ILE A 223 16.82 -3.11 -14.10
C ILE A 223 17.21 -1.65 -13.82
N THR A 224 18.50 -1.34 -13.92
CA THR A 224 18.99 0.04 -13.74
C THR A 224 18.45 0.96 -14.83
N GLY A 225 18.44 0.53 -16.09
CA GLY A 225 17.86 1.28 -17.21
C GLY A 225 16.36 1.50 -17.03
N MET A 226 15.60 0.48 -16.61
CA MET A 226 14.18 0.60 -16.31
C MET A 226 13.92 1.60 -15.17
N ALA A 227 14.71 1.53 -14.10
CA ALA A 227 14.61 2.45 -12.97
C ALA A 227 14.87 3.89 -13.38
N GLN A 228 15.89 4.15 -14.20
CA GLN A 228 16.19 5.49 -14.72
C GLN A 228 15.13 6.01 -15.70
N ALA A 229 14.54 5.12 -16.50
CA ALA A 229 13.47 5.47 -17.43
C ALA A 229 12.08 5.59 -16.75
N GLY A 230 11.97 5.34 -15.44
CA GLY A 230 10.70 5.37 -14.72
C GLY A 230 9.73 4.25 -15.11
N VAL A 231 10.23 3.18 -15.72
CA VAL A 231 9.41 2.02 -16.09
C VAL A 231 9.21 1.14 -14.87
N SER A 232 7.93 0.89 -14.52
CA SER A 232 7.62 0.03 -13.37
C SER A 232 7.98 -1.44 -13.66
N ALA A 233 8.73 -2.05 -12.75
CA ALA A 233 9.02 -3.48 -12.78
C ALA A 233 7.77 -4.25 -12.35
N ASN A 234 6.93 -4.65 -13.30
CA ASN A 234 5.83 -5.57 -13.06
C ASN A 234 6.20 -7.01 -13.47
N LEU A 235 5.39 -7.98 -13.06
CA LEU A 235 5.62 -9.40 -13.38
C LEU A 235 5.69 -9.68 -14.89
N MET A 236 4.97 -8.90 -15.72
CA MET A 236 5.03 -9.04 -17.18
C MET A 236 6.37 -8.54 -17.73
N SER A 237 6.86 -7.39 -17.24
CA SER A 237 8.17 -6.84 -17.66
C SER A 237 9.31 -7.76 -17.25
N LEU A 238 9.24 -8.34 -16.04
CA LEU A 238 10.22 -9.31 -15.56
C LEU A 238 10.12 -10.66 -16.28
N GLY A 239 8.93 -11.07 -16.68
CA GLY A 239 8.71 -12.30 -17.46
C GLY A 239 9.16 -12.20 -18.91
N ALA A 240 9.25 -10.98 -19.46
CA ALA A 240 9.76 -10.71 -20.80
C ALA A 240 11.30 -10.73 -20.90
N LEU A 241 12.00 -10.80 -19.76
CA LEU A 241 13.46 -10.99 -19.72
C LEU A 241 13.78 -12.44 -20.11
N ASP A 242 13.99 -12.65 -21.41
CA ASP A 242 14.39 -13.96 -21.91
C ASP A 242 15.91 -14.17 -21.70
N PHE A 243 16.22 -15.07 -20.77
CA PHE A 243 17.61 -15.44 -20.48
C PHE A 243 18.30 -16.14 -21.64
N GLY A 244 17.53 -16.84 -22.48
CA GLY A 244 18.08 -17.55 -23.63
C GLY A 244 18.80 -16.60 -24.58
N LEU A 245 18.10 -15.59 -25.06
CA LEU A 245 18.64 -14.59 -25.99
C LEU A 245 19.87 -13.85 -25.45
N ILE A 246 19.89 -13.55 -24.13
CA ILE A 246 21.00 -12.84 -23.49
C ILE A 246 22.24 -13.73 -23.42
N VAL A 247 22.06 -15.00 -23.09
CA VAL A 247 23.15 -15.96 -22.88
C VAL A 247 23.75 -16.43 -24.21
N ASP A 248 22.92 -16.64 -25.23
CA ASP A 248 23.35 -17.18 -26.52
C ASP A 248 24.45 -16.33 -27.16
N GLY A 249 24.32 -15.01 -27.17
CA GLY A 249 25.36 -14.10 -27.67
C GLY A 249 26.70 -14.26 -26.93
N ALA A 250 26.63 -14.37 -25.60
CA ALA A 250 27.83 -14.57 -24.79
C ALA A 250 28.47 -15.95 -24.97
N VAL A 251 27.66 -17.00 -25.09
CA VAL A 251 28.11 -18.37 -25.34
C VAL A 251 28.88 -18.44 -26.66
N ILE A 252 28.33 -17.92 -27.76
CA ILE A 252 28.94 -17.94 -29.09
C ILE A 252 30.30 -17.23 -29.06
N ILE A 253 30.39 -16.06 -28.39
CA ILE A 253 31.65 -15.31 -28.30
C ILE A 253 32.71 -16.10 -27.50
N VAL A 254 32.33 -16.64 -26.35
CA VAL A 254 33.26 -17.36 -25.47
C VAL A 254 33.67 -18.70 -26.10
N GLU A 255 32.74 -19.43 -26.71
CA GLU A 255 33.03 -20.68 -27.42
C GLU A 255 34.03 -20.44 -28.55
N ASN A 256 33.77 -19.45 -29.44
CA ASN A 256 34.69 -19.14 -30.54
C ASN A 256 36.08 -18.74 -30.03
N SER A 257 36.13 -17.93 -28.93
CA SER A 257 37.38 -17.52 -28.30
C SER A 257 38.19 -18.68 -27.76
N VAL A 258 37.50 -19.60 -27.03
CA VAL A 258 38.16 -20.83 -26.49
C VAL A 258 38.62 -21.72 -27.59
N ARG A 259 37.81 -21.93 -28.64
CA ARG A 259 38.19 -22.73 -29.82
C ARG A 259 39.42 -22.20 -30.54
N ARG A 260 39.46 -20.87 -30.79
CA ARG A 260 40.63 -20.23 -31.45
C ARG A 260 41.88 -20.31 -30.60
N LEU A 261 41.79 -20.09 -29.28
CA LEU A 261 42.93 -20.26 -28.37
C LEU A 261 43.42 -21.71 -28.32
N ALA A 262 42.53 -22.70 -28.33
CA ALA A 262 42.91 -24.12 -28.36
C ALA A 262 43.59 -24.50 -29.67
N GLN A 263 43.11 -24.01 -30.82
CA GLN A 263 43.73 -24.24 -32.13
C GLN A 263 45.14 -23.66 -32.19
N ALA A 264 45.32 -22.42 -31.68
CA ALA A 264 46.66 -21.81 -31.64
C ALA A 264 47.64 -22.58 -30.77
N GLN A 265 47.14 -23.13 -29.64
CA GLN A 265 47.98 -23.95 -28.74
C GLN A 265 48.32 -25.32 -29.33
N HIS A 266 47.42 -25.92 -30.11
CA HIS A 266 47.64 -27.21 -30.79
C HIS A 266 48.69 -27.11 -31.90
N ASN A 267 48.81 -25.93 -32.56
CA ASN A 267 49.80 -25.65 -33.58
C ASN A 267 51.23 -25.40 -33.02
N GLY A 268 51.46 -25.69 -31.72
CA GLY A 268 52.78 -25.58 -31.08
C GLY A 268 53.24 -24.18 -30.73
N HIS A 269 52.39 -23.17 -30.91
CA HIS A 269 52.71 -21.77 -30.65
C HIS A 269 52.37 -21.40 -29.21
N ARG A 270 53.39 -21.19 -28.36
CA ARG A 270 53.20 -20.61 -27.02
C ARG A 270 52.93 -19.12 -27.19
N GLN A 271 51.64 -18.75 -27.23
CA GLN A 271 51.23 -17.36 -27.33
C GLN A 271 51.57 -16.58 -26.05
N ASP A 272 52.17 -15.41 -26.21
CA ASP A 272 52.31 -14.40 -25.17
C ASP A 272 50.94 -13.76 -24.86
N LEU A 273 50.85 -13.02 -23.74
CA LEU A 273 49.60 -12.38 -23.30
C LEU A 273 48.99 -11.48 -24.39
N ARG A 274 49.81 -10.73 -25.13
CA ARG A 274 49.36 -9.88 -26.23
C ARG A 274 48.79 -10.66 -27.40
N GLU A 275 49.43 -11.75 -27.78
CA GLU A 275 48.96 -12.63 -28.85
C GLU A 275 47.61 -13.30 -28.48
N ARG A 276 47.46 -13.72 -27.22
CA ARG A 276 46.17 -14.26 -26.72
C ARG A 276 45.07 -13.23 -26.77
N LEU A 277 45.34 -11.98 -26.35
CA LEU A 277 44.36 -10.90 -26.41
C LEU A 277 43.95 -10.59 -27.85
N ASN A 278 44.91 -10.58 -28.81
CA ASN A 278 44.59 -10.40 -30.21
C ASN A 278 43.76 -11.56 -30.77
N THR A 279 44.08 -12.80 -30.42
CA THR A 279 43.31 -13.97 -30.83
C THR A 279 41.86 -13.89 -30.32
N VAL A 280 41.65 -13.47 -29.06
CA VAL A 280 40.33 -13.27 -28.50
C VAL A 280 39.58 -12.12 -29.17
N PHE A 281 40.28 -11.01 -29.47
CA PHE A 281 39.71 -9.88 -30.18
C PHE A 281 39.23 -10.25 -31.58
N GLU A 282 40.09 -10.96 -32.35
CA GLU A 282 39.74 -11.46 -33.70
C GLU A 282 38.56 -12.44 -33.64
N ALA A 283 38.60 -13.39 -32.71
CA ALA A 283 37.52 -14.36 -32.50
C ALA A 283 36.20 -13.68 -32.16
N THR A 284 36.24 -12.64 -31.34
CA THR A 284 35.06 -11.85 -30.98
C THR A 284 34.53 -11.05 -32.17
N SER A 285 35.44 -10.38 -32.89
CA SER A 285 35.07 -9.56 -34.06
C SER A 285 34.45 -10.36 -35.19
N GLU A 286 34.81 -11.63 -35.32
CA GLU A 286 34.26 -12.55 -36.32
C GLU A 286 32.78 -12.87 -36.08
N VAL A 287 32.38 -13.03 -34.81
CA VAL A 287 31.04 -13.51 -34.46
C VAL A 287 30.09 -12.41 -33.97
N ILE A 288 30.61 -11.23 -33.57
CA ILE A 288 29.77 -10.18 -32.97
C ILE A 288 28.71 -9.62 -33.93
N ARG A 289 29.09 -9.44 -35.23
CA ARG A 289 28.16 -8.93 -36.24
C ARG A 289 27.02 -9.90 -36.53
N PRO A 290 27.29 -11.18 -36.86
CA PRO A 290 26.22 -12.17 -37.05
C PRO A 290 25.35 -12.34 -35.82
N SER A 291 25.92 -12.34 -34.59
CA SER A 291 25.18 -12.45 -33.35
C SER A 291 24.26 -11.25 -33.12
N LEU A 292 24.70 -10.01 -33.38
CA LEU A 292 23.87 -8.82 -33.25
C LEU A 292 22.68 -8.86 -34.22
N PHE A 293 22.87 -9.32 -35.43
CA PHE A 293 21.76 -9.49 -36.39
C PHE A 293 20.81 -10.59 -35.95
N GLY A 294 21.29 -11.70 -35.40
CA GLY A 294 20.49 -12.79 -34.92
C GLY A 294 19.61 -12.40 -33.68
N VAL A 295 20.13 -11.52 -32.84
CA VAL A 295 19.37 -11.01 -31.67
C VAL A 295 18.40 -9.89 -32.05
N ALA A 296 18.67 -9.15 -33.14
CA ALA A 296 17.81 -8.03 -33.60
C ALA A 296 16.61 -8.48 -34.43
N ILE A 297 16.60 -9.70 -34.97
CA ILE A 297 15.47 -10.32 -35.69
C ILE A 297 14.51 -11.00 -34.72
#